data_fe461d37f46bd2b15d30952193b15973
#
_entry.id   fe461d37f46bd2b15d30952193b15973
#
_cell.length_a   1.000
_cell.length_b   1.000
_cell.length_c   1.000
_cell.angle_alpha   90.00
_cell.angle_beta   90.00
_cell.angle_gamma   90.00
#
_symmetry.space_group_name_H-M   'P 1'
#
loop_
_entity.id
_entity.type
_entity.pdbx_description
1 polymer ?
#
loop_
_entity_poly.entity_id
_entity_poly.type
_entity_poly.pdbx_seq_one_letter_code
_entity_poly.pdbx_strand_id
1 'polypeptide(L)'
;MREPGEIARFHDRCSDLMRELLGALADVPGQPRTFPQIEETLGWPRRRIASVLGGVSHLRHTEFAGRRPYRFHDERQAASGRWEMWMDAAQARAVRAARRREGQ
;
A
#
# COMPACT_ATOMS: atom_id res chain seq x y z
N MET A 1 -9.22 -4.37 2.72
CA MET A 1 -8.97 -5.46 3.71
C MET A 1 -9.02 -4.90 5.12
N ARG A 2 -9.63 -5.63 6.02
CA ARG A 2 -9.67 -5.25 7.44
C ARG A 2 -9.09 -6.33 8.35
N GLU A 3 -9.13 -7.57 7.89
CA GLU A 3 -8.75 -8.72 8.70
C GLU A 3 -7.22 -8.87 8.69
N PRO A 4 -6.56 -8.86 9.87
CA PRO A 4 -5.09 -8.88 9.94
C PRO A 4 -4.45 -10.10 9.29
N GLY A 5 -5.07 -11.26 9.38
CA GLY A 5 -4.56 -12.48 8.74
C GLY A 5 -4.56 -12.40 7.22
N GLU A 6 -5.59 -11.77 6.64
CA GLU A 6 -5.64 -11.56 5.20
C GLU A 6 -4.56 -10.55 4.75
N ILE A 7 -4.36 -9.49 5.52
CA ILE A 7 -3.31 -8.49 5.24
C ILE A 7 -1.94 -9.16 5.31
N ALA A 8 -1.71 -10.02 6.29
CA ALA A 8 -0.45 -10.76 6.40
C ALA A 8 -0.23 -11.67 5.20
N ARG A 9 -1.26 -12.38 4.75
CA ARG A 9 -1.18 -13.23 3.54
C ARG A 9 -0.87 -12.40 2.29
N PHE A 10 -1.50 -11.23 2.16
CA PHE A 10 -1.23 -10.32 1.05
C PHE A 10 0.24 -9.90 1.07
N HIS A 11 0.74 -9.49 2.23
CA HIS A 11 2.14 -9.06 2.40
C HIS A 11 3.10 -10.20 2.02
N ASP A 12 2.80 -11.43 2.42
CA ASP A 12 3.64 -12.59 2.11
C ASP A 12 3.72 -12.85 0.60
N ARG A 13 2.68 -12.51 -0.14
CA ARG A 13 2.64 -12.70 -1.60
C ARG A 13 3.26 -11.54 -2.39
N CYS A 14 3.59 -10.45 -1.73
CA CYS A 14 4.15 -9.26 -2.36
C CYS A 14 5.63 -9.44 -2.72
N SER A 15 6.06 -8.78 -3.78
CA SER A 15 7.48 -8.60 -4.08
C SER A 15 8.11 -7.64 -3.08
N ASP A 16 9.44 -7.57 -3.06
CA ASP A 16 10.15 -6.63 -2.18
C ASP A 16 9.74 -5.18 -2.44
N LEU A 17 9.61 -4.79 -3.71
CA LEU A 17 9.19 -3.43 -4.04
C LEU A 17 7.76 -3.14 -3.60
N MET A 18 6.86 -4.10 -3.75
CA MET A 18 5.48 -3.96 -3.26
C MET A 18 5.46 -3.79 -1.73
N ARG A 19 6.30 -4.52 -1.02
CA ARG A 19 6.43 -4.40 0.44
C ARG A 19 6.98 -3.05 0.86
N GLU A 20 7.93 -2.50 0.09
CA GLU A 20 8.44 -1.15 0.35
C GLU A 20 7.34 -0.09 0.20
N LEU A 21 6.52 -0.20 -0.85
CA LEU A 21 5.41 0.72 -1.05
C LEU A 21 4.41 0.64 0.10
N LEU A 22 4.01 -0.58 0.47
CA LEU A 22 3.08 -0.78 1.59
C LEU A 22 3.67 -0.27 2.90
N GLY A 23 4.96 -0.48 3.12
CA GLY A 23 5.66 0.01 4.30
C GLY A 23 5.65 1.53 4.41
N ALA A 24 5.84 2.22 3.28
CA ALA A 24 5.79 3.68 3.25
C ALA A 24 4.42 4.22 3.69
N LEU A 25 3.34 3.54 3.31
CA LEU A 25 1.99 3.92 3.77
C LEU A 25 1.77 3.56 5.23
N ALA A 26 2.26 2.40 5.66
CA ALA A 26 2.11 1.93 7.05
C ALA A 26 2.86 2.80 8.04
N ASP A 27 3.93 3.46 7.62
CA ASP A 27 4.74 4.32 8.49
C ASP A 27 4.05 5.66 8.82
N VAL A 28 3.02 6.03 8.06
CA VAL A 28 2.26 7.27 8.28
C VAL A 28 0.75 7.00 8.23
N PRO A 29 0.22 6.20 9.18
CA PRO A 29 -1.19 5.81 9.13
C PRO A 29 -2.12 7.03 9.18
N GLY A 30 -3.21 6.95 8.41
CA GLY A 30 -4.20 8.02 8.36
C GLY A 30 -3.82 9.23 7.53
N GLN A 31 -2.63 9.23 6.92
CA GLN A 31 -2.15 10.37 6.11
C GLN A 31 -2.26 10.04 4.62
N PRO A 32 -3.22 10.65 3.90
CA PRO A 32 -3.29 10.47 2.45
C PRO A 32 -2.00 10.95 1.78
N ARG A 33 -1.46 10.13 0.88
CA ARG A 33 -0.22 10.41 0.18
C ARG A 33 -0.49 10.46 -1.32
N THR A 34 -0.07 11.54 -1.95
CA THR A 34 -0.11 11.68 -3.41
C THR A 34 1.09 10.96 -4.03
N PHE A 35 1.05 10.74 -5.35
CA PHE A 35 2.18 10.15 -6.05
C PHE A 35 3.48 10.95 -5.86
N PRO A 36 3.49 12.29 -6.02
CA PRO A 36 4.71 13.05 -5.75
C PRO A 36 5.28 12.85 -4.34
N GLN A 37 4.41 12.74 -3.34
CA GLN A 37 4.85 12.50 -1.96
C GLN A 37 5.45 11.10 -1.80
N ILE A 38 4.87 10.10 -2.46
CA ILE A 38 5.40 8.74 -2.43
C ILE A 38 6.74 8.67 -3.18
N GLU A 39 6.85 9.35 -4.32
CA GLU A 39 8.10 9.48 -5.07
C GLU A 39 9.21 10.03 -4.18
N GLU A 40 8.93 11.08 -3.44
CA GLU A 40 9.89 11.71 -2.54
C GLU A 40 10.28 10.78 -1.39
N THR A 41 9.30 10.13 -0.77
CA THR A 41 9.53 9.25 0.37
C THR A 41 10.38 8.04 0.00
N LEU A 42 10.12 7.43 -1.15
CA LEU A 42 10.80 6.21 -1.58
C LEU A 42 12.01 6.47 -2.47
N GLY A 43 12.15 7.69 -2.99
CA GLY A 43 13.18 7.99 -3.96
C GLY A 43 12.98 7.28 -5.30
N TRP A 44 11.71 6.98 -5.64
CA TRP A 44 11.38 6.27 -6.87
C TRP A 44 10.88 7.22 -7.95
N PRO A 45 11.19 6.95 -9.23
CA PRO A 45 10.53 7.65 -10.32
C PRO A 45 9.05 7.18 -10.41
N ARG A 46 8.20 8.05 -10.95
CA ARG A 46 6.75 7.79 -11.06
C ARG A 46 6.45 6.47 -11.79
N ARG A 47 7.21 6.15 -12.83
CA ARG A 47 7.03 4.91 -13.59
C ARG A 47 7.21 3.66 -12.73
N ARG A 48 8.09 3.71 -11.73
CA ARG A 48 8.29 2.58 -10.81
C ARG A 48 7.08 2.44 -9.89
N ILE A 49 6.54 3.55 -9.39
CA ILE A 49 5.32 3.52 -8.57
C ILE A 49 4.19 2.90 -9.38
N ALA A 50 3.99 3.35 -10.62
CA ALA A 50 2.94 2.81 -11.49
C ALA A 50 3.12 1.32 -11.74
N SER A 51 4.33 0.87 -11.99
CA SER A 51 4.65 -0.54 -12.21
C SER A 51 4.37 -1.39 -10.97
N VAL A 52 4.79 -0.90 -9.81
CA VAL A 52 4.59 -1.61 -8.53
C VAL A 52 3.09 -1.67 -8.20
N LEU A 53 2.35 -0.60 -8.42
CA LEU A 53 0.90 -0.60 -8.24
C LEU A 53 0.20 -1.56 -9.21
N GLY A 54 0.73 -1.71 -10.42
CA GLY A 54 0.25 -2.71 -11.37
C GLY A 54 0.39 -4.12 -10.81
N GLY A 55 1.53 -4.41 -10.17
CA GLY A 55 1.75 -5.70 -9.49
C GLY A 55 0.79 -5.92 -8.33
N VAL A 56 0.56 -4.89 -7.52
CA VAL A 56 -0.41 -4.94 -6.43
C VAL A 56 -1.82 -5.19 -6.98
N SER A 57 -2.19 -4.50 -8.05
CA SER A 57 -3.50 -4.67 -8.69
C SER A 57 -3.68 -6.09 -9.21
N HIS A 58 -2.66 -6.63 -9.86
CA HIS A 58 -2.70 -8.01 -10.35
C HIS A 58 -2.90 -9.00 -9.19
N LEU A 59 -2.12 -8.87 -8.13
CA LEU A 59 -2.19 -9.76 -6.97
C LEU A 59 -3.58 -9.70 -6.31
N ARG A 60 -4.10 -8.50 -6.06
CA ARG A 60 -5.39 -8.38 -5.38
C ARG A 60 -6.55 -8.95 -6.19
N HIS A 61 -6.50 -8.82 -7.50
CA HIS A 61 -7.56 -9.35 -8.37
C HIS A 61 -7.45 -10.87 -8.57
N THR A 62 -6.26 -11.43 -8.60
CA THR A 62 -6.08 -12.87 -8.82
C THR A 62 -6.23 -13.69 -7.55
N GLU A 63 -5.87 -13.17 -6.38
CA GLU A 63 -5.81 -13.97 -5.15
C GLU A 63 -6.65 -13.41 -4.00
N PHE A 64 -7.12 -12.17 -4.07
CA PHE A 64 -7.78 -11.50 -2.93
C PHE A 64 -9.12 -10.87 -3.28
N ALA A 65 -9.75 -11.35 -4.34
CA ALA A 65 -11.10 -10.91 -4.76
C ALA A 65 -11.20 -9.38 -4.94
N GLY A 66 -10.13 -8.74 -5.37
CA GLY A 66 -10.08 -7.30 -5.60
C GLY A 66 -9.88 -6.46 -4.35
N ARG A 67 -9.78 -7.09 -3.18
CA ARG A 67 -9.53 -6.34 -1.93
C ARG A 67 -8.07 -5.91 -1.83
N ARG A 68 -7.84 -4.78 -1.17
CA ARG A 68 -6.50 -4.21 -0.99
C ARG A 68 -6.27 -3.82 0.48
N PRO A 69 -4.99 -3.83 0.94
CA PRO A 69 -4.67 -3.50 2.33
C PRO A 69 -4.49 -2.00 2.57
N TYR A 70 -4.96 -1.15 1.66
CA TYR A 70 -4.91 0.29 1.79
C TYR A 70 -6.17 0.90 1.21
N ARG A 71 -6.38 2.18 1.50
CA ARG A 71 -7.50 2.97 0.98
C ARG A 71 -6.97 3.94 -0.06
N PHE A 72 -7.84 4.36 -0.98
CA PHE A 72 -7.43 5.39 -1.92
C PHE A 72 -8.63 6.24 -2.34
N HIS A 73 -8.34 7.46 -2.76
CA HIS A 73 -9.28 8.34 -3.44
C HIS A 73 -8.75 8.67 -4.81
N ASP A 74 -9.63 8.71 -5.81
CA ASP A 74 -9.28 9.24 -7.12
C ASP A 74 -9.29 10.78 -7.07
N GLU A 75 -9.02 11.42 -8.20
CA GLU A 75 -8.93 12.87 -8.28
C GLU A 75 -10.21 13.60 -7.84
N ARG A 76 -11.37 12.97 -8.03
CA ARG A 76 -12.67 13.56 -7.68
C ARG A 76 -12.96 13.47 -6.19
N GLN A 77 -12.51 12.39 -5.56
CA GLN A 77 -12.77 12.10 -4.16
C GLN A 77 -11.78 12.79 -3.23
N ALA A 78 -10.56 13.00 -3.69
CA ALA A 78 -9.48 13.53 -2.87
C ALA A 78 -9.60 15.04 -2.68
N ALA A 79 -9.38 15.50 -1.45
CA ALA A 79 -9.38 16.94 -1.14
C ALA A 79 -8.31 17.70 -1.91
N SER A 80 -7.18 17.05 -2.21
CA SER A 80 -6.08 17.64 -2.97
C SER A 80 -6.36 17.74 -4.48
N GLY A 81 -7.40 17.09 -4.98
CA GLY A 81 -7.68 16.99 -6.42
C GLY A 81 -6.72 16.04 -7.14
N ARG A 82 -5.97 15.23 -6.42
CA ARG A 82 -5.00 14.26 -6.95
C ARG A 82 -5.27 12.88 -6.38
N TRP A 83 -4.77 11.85 -7.03
CA TRP A 83 -4.78 10.50 -6.48
C TRP A 83 -4.09 10.49 -5.12
N GLU A 84 -4.76 9.88 -4.14
CA GLU A 84 -4.23 9.73 -2.79
C GLU A 84 -4.44 8.31 -2.32
N MET A 85 -3.47 7.77 -1.58
CA MET A 85 -3.59 6.47 -0.95
C MET A 85 -3.05 6.53 0.47
N TRP A 86 -3.63 5.71 1.36
CA TRP A 86 -3.24 5.68 2.77
C TRP A 86 -3.68 4.37 3.40
N MET A 87 -3.13 4.08 4.57
CA MET A 87 -3.61 2.99 5.42
C MET A 87 -4.29 3.57 6.64
N ASP A 88 -5.39 2.95 7.09
CA ASP A 88 -5.91 3.28 8.40
C ASP A 88 -5.01 2.64 9.48
N ALA A 89 -5.28 2.96 10.76
CA ALA A 89 -4.43 2.49 11.87
C ALA A 89 -4.38 0.95 11.93
N ALA A 90 -5.49 0.28 11.68
CA ALA A 90 -5.56 -1.18 11.74
C ALA A 90 -4.77 -1.83 10.60
N GLN A 91 -4.91 -1.31 9.38
CA GLN A 91 -4.17 -1.80 8.21
C GLN A 91 -2.67 -1.59 8.40
N ALA A 92 -2.26 -0.42 8.84
CA ALA A 92 -0.86 -0.09 9.10
C ALA A 92 -0.25 -1.02 10.15
N ARG A 93 -0.99 -1.28 11.22
CA ARG A 93 -0.55 -2.18 12.29
C ARG A 93 -0.33 -3.60 11.76
N ALA A 94 -1.24 -4.11 10.94
CA ALA A 94 -1.14 -5.44 10.38
C ALA A 94 0.06 -5.56 9.42
N VAL A 95 0.30 -4.54 8.59
CA VAL A 95 1.45 -4.52 7.68
C VAL A 95 2.76 -4.45 8.45
N ARG A 96 2.84 -3.61 9.48
CA ARG A 96 4.03 -3.52 10.32
C ARG A 96 4.32 -4.82 11.05
N ALA A 97 3.29 -5.51 11.54
CA ALA A 97 3.44 -6.81 12.19
C ALA A 97 3.98 -7.86 11.21
N ALA A 98 3.46 -7.90 9.97
CA ALA A 98 3.93 -8.81 8.94
C ALA A 98 5.40 -8.52 8.58
N ARG A 99 5.76 -7.25 8.46
CA ARG A 99 7.14 -6.82 8.18
C ARG A 99 8.12 -7.26 9.27
N ARG A 100 7.72 -7.17 10.54
CA ARG A 100 8.56 -7.61 11.66
C ARG A 100 8.77 -9.12 11.66
N ARG A 101 7.73 -9.91 11.38
CA ARG A 101 7.86 -11.36 11.31
C ARG A 101 8.80 -11.79 10.20
N GLU A 102 8.78 -11.09 9.08
CA GLU A 102 9.64 -11.39 7.95
C GLU A 102 11.11 -11.09 8.25
N GLY A 103 11.38 -10.09 9.07
CA GLY A 103 12.73 -9.70 9.46
C GLY A 103 13.39 -10.62 10.49
N GLN A 104 12.69 -11.67 10.92
CA GLN A 104 13.21 -12.62 11.92
C GLN A 104 13.78 -13.90 11.27
#